data_497b7131293e0dc49ebc120556d41f22
#
_entry.id   497b7131293e0dc49ebc120556d41f22
#
_cell.length_a   1.000
_cell.length_b   1.000
_cell.length_c   1.000
_cell.angle_alpha   90.00
_cell.angle_beta   90.00
_cell.angle_gamma   90.00
#
_symmetry.space_group_name_H-M   'P 1'
#
loop_
_entity.id
_entity.type
_entity.pdbx_description
1 polymer ?
#
loop_
_entity_poly.entity_id
_entity_poly.type
_entity_poly.pdbx_seq_one_letter_code
_entity_poly.pdbx_strand_id
1 'polypeptide(L)'
;MCIRDRDKEIDSIGDDHIGSNSEETPLKEGAFDMPDTDKISLIQEKVYEILDILGMDLTDDSLRGTPRRVAKMFVNEIFSGINPKNRPEMSTFENKYNYGEMLVEKNITLYSTCEHHLLPIVGLAHVAYISNGNVVGLSKINRIVKYYAERPQVQERLTIQIVRDLQKVLNTDDVACVIDAKHLCVNSRGIKDINSSTVTSEFGGKFKKEKFKREFLDYIKLESEL
;
A
#
# COMPACT_ATOMS: atom_id res chain seq x y z
N MET A 1 -31.11 -3.48 0.26
CA MET A 1 -30.86 -2.32 1.13
C MET A 1 -30.77 -1.06 0.25
N CYS A 2 -31.59 -0.05 0.48
CA CYS A 2 -31.58 1.18 -0.32
C CYS A 2 -30.28 1.97 -0.07
N ILE A 3 -29.78 2.72 -1.06
CA ILE A 3 -28.60 3.59 -0.90
C ILE A 3 -28.77 4.50 0.32
N ARG A 4 -29.96 5.10 0.49
CA ARG A 4 -30.28 5.98 1.63
C ARG A 4 -30.20 5.33 3.02
N ASP A 5 -30.41 4.02 3.12
CA ASP A 5 -30.32 3.31 4.41
C ASP A 5 -28.86 3.06 4.78
N ARG A 6 -28.02 2.81 3.77
CA ARG A 6 -26.55 2.72 3.95
C ARG A 6 -25.93 4.05 4.34
N ASP A 7 -26.40 5.15 3.74
CA ASP A 7 -25.89 6.50 4.03
C ASP A 7 -26.13 6.86 5.51
N LYS A 8 -27.32 6.56 6.05
CA LYS A 8 -27.63 6.78 7.47
C LYS A 8 -26.77 5.93 8.41
N GLU A 9 -26.46 4.72 8.04
CA GLU A 9 -25.56 3.84 8.79
C GLU A 9 -24.14 4.37 8.77
N ILE A 10 -23.64 4.83 7.62
CA ILE A 10 -22.33 5.46 7.44
C ILE A 10 -22.26 6.77 8.23
N ASP A 11 -23.26 7.63 8.13
CA ASP A 11 -23.34 8.90 8.89
C ASP A 11 -23.35 8.67 10.41
N SER A 12 -23.92 7.54 10.87
CA SER A 12 -23.94 7.18 12.30
C SER A 12 -22.59 6.69 12.82
N ILE A 13 -21.75 6.15 11.94
CA ILE A 13 -20.38 5.71 12.25
C ILE A 13 -19.42 6.91 12.34
N GLY A 14 -19.73 8.00 11.63
CA GLY A 14 -18.92 9.21 11.57
C GLY A 14 -17.61 9.01 10.82
N ASP A 15 -16.68 9.97 11.00
CA ASP A 15 -15.31 9.89 10.45
C ASP A 15 -14.40 8.95 11.29
N ASP A 16 -14.89 8.45 12.43
CA ASP A 16 -14.17 7.54 13.33
C ASP A 16 -14.32 6.09 12.85
N HIS A 17 -13.67 5.75 11.78
CA HIS A 17 -13.67 4.39 11.26
C HIS A 17 -12.93 3.43 12.18
N ILE A 18 -13.62 2.39 12.59
CA ILE A 18 -13.00 1.20 13.15
C ILE A 18 -12.06 0.64 12.08
N GLY A 19 -10.81 0.40 12.44
CA GLY A 19 -9.81 -0.14 11.53
C GLY A 19 -10.31 -1.41 10.82
N SER A 20 -9.84 -1.64 9.60
CA SER A 20 -10.22 -2.81 8.81
C SER A 20 -9.92 -4.10 9.57
N ASN A 21 -10.94 -4.93 9.78
CA ASN A 21 -10.78 -6.27 10.36
C ASN A 21 -10.29 -7.30 9.33
N SER A 22 -10.18 -6.93 8.05
CA SER A 22 -9.72 -7.81 6.99
C SER A 22 -8.21 -7.74 6.82
N GLU A 23 -7.55 -8.89 6.91
CA GLU A 23 -6.12 -9.04 6.61
C GLU A 23 -5.82 -8.97 5.10
N GLU A 24 -6.83 -9.17 4.28
CA GLU A 24 -6.75 -9.07 2.82
C GLU A 24 -7.49 -7.82 2.33
N THR A 25 -7.09 -7.32 1.15
CA THR A 25 -7.81 -6.23 0.48
C THR A 25 -9.26 -6.67 0.22
N PRO A 26 -10.29 -5.94 0.69
CA PRO A 26 -11.67 -6.34 0.51
C PRO A 26 -12.08 -6.19 -0.97
N LEU A 27 -12.26 -7.31 -1.65
CA LEU A 27 -12.66 -7.37 -3.05
C LEU A 27 -14.00 -8.08 -3.19
N LYS A 28 -14.81 -7.61 -4.14
CA LYS A 28 -16.05 -8.31 -4.49
C LYS A 28 -15.74 -9.57 -5.31
N GLU A 29 -16.68 -10.53 -5.30
CA GLU A 29 -16.64 -11.66 -6.22
C GLU A 29 -16.62 -11.18 -7.67
N GLY A 30 -15.84 -11.84 -8.54
CA GLY A 30 -15.69 -11.45 -9.94
C GLY A 30 -14.93 -10.14 -10.17
N ALA A 31 -14.15 -9.63 -9.20
CA ALA A 31 -13.44 -8.35 -9.30
C ALA A 31 -12.49 -8.27 -10.53
N PHE A 32 -12.10 -9.41 -11.07
CA PHE A 32 -11.15 -9.51 -12.20
C PHE A 32 -11.79 -10.01 -13.52
N ASP A 33 -13.11 -10.18 -13.55
CA ASP A 33 -13.81 -10.66 -14.75
C ASP A 33 -13.90 -9.58 -15.83
N MET A 34 -13.92 -8.32 -15.42
CA MET A 34 -13.97 -7.18 -16.33
C MET A 34 -12.57 -6.80 -16.82
N PRO A 35 -12.35 -6.67 -18.15
CA PRO A 35 -11.10 -6.17 -18.71
C PRO A 35 -10.76 -4.76 -18.22
N ASP A 36 -9.46 -4.45 -18.10
CA ASP A 36 -9.02 -3.15 -17.64
C ASP A 36 -9.44 -2.00 -18.58
N THR A 37 -9.56 -2.25 -19.89
CA THR A 37 -10.10 -1.30 -20.86
C THR A 37 -11.52 -0.87 -20.52
N ASP A 38 -12.35 -1.81 -20.11
CA ASP A 38 -13.76 -1.57 -19.79
C ASP A 38 -13.89 -0.88 -18.44
N LYS A 39 -13.05 -1.27 -17.45
CA LYS A 39 -12.93 -0.55 -16.17
C LYS A 39 -12.56 0.91 -16.41
N ILE A 40 -11.56 1.18 -17.26
CA ILE A 40 -11.14 2.55 -17.59
C ILE A 40 -12.30 3.35 -18.20
N SER A 41 -13.05 2.76 -19.14
CA SER A 41 -14.18 3.43 -19.77
C SER A 41 -15.27 3.79 -18.77
N LEU A 42 -15.66 2.84 -17.93
CA LEU A 42 -16.70 3.06 -16.91
C LEU A 42 -16.26 4.06 -15.84
N ILE A 43 -15.02 3.99 -15.37
CA ILE A 43 -14.49 4.95 -14.39
C ILE A 43 -14.41 6.35 -15.03
N GLN A 44 -14.01 6.47 -16.30
CA GLN A 44 -13.99 7.73 -17.02
C GLN A 44 -15.36 8.41 -17.03
N GLU A 45 -16.44 7.65 -17.29
CA GLU A 45 -17.82 8.17 -17.25
C GLU A 45 -18.17 8.68 -15.85
N LYS A 46 -17.85 7.92 -14.80
CA LYS A 46 -18.14 8.33 -13.43
C LYS A 46 -17.34 9.56 -12.99
N VAL A 47 -16.07 9.66 -13.39
CA VAL A 47 -15.25 10.85 -13.12
C VAL A 47 -15.79 12.06 -13.88
N TYR A 48 -16.26 11.89 -15.12
CA TYR A 48 -16.94 12.95 -15.86
C TYR A 48 -18.16 13.45 -15.09
N GLU A 49 -19.05 12.53 -14.68
CA GLU A 49 -20.26 12.88 -13.91
C GLU A 49 -19.92 13.63 -12.61
N ILE A 50 -18.88 13.19 -11.87
CA ILE A 50 -18.45 13.87 -10.64
C ILE A 50 -18.03 15.32 -10.93
N LEU A 51 -17.20 15.52 -11.95
CA LEU A 51 -16.71 16.88 -12.30
C LEU A 51 -17.83 17.78 -12.81
N ASP A 52 -18.78 17.22 -13.57
CA ASP A 52 -19.97 17.95 -14.05
C ASP A 52 -20.87 18.39 -12.88
N ILE A 53 -21.13 17.49 -11.92
CA ILE A 53 -21.89 17.81 -10.70
C ILE A 53 -21.21 18.90 -9.87
N LEU A 54 -19.86 18.93 -9.85
CA LEU A 54 -19.08 20.00 -9.21
C LEU A 54 -19.11 21.34 -9.98
N GLY A 55 -19.74 21.39 -11.15
CA GLY A 55 -19.87 22.58 -11.97
C GLY A 55 -18.63 22.92 -12.81
N MET A 56 -17.76 21.93 -13.07
CA MET A 56 -16.57 22.13 -13.89
C MET A 56 -16.92 22.16 -15.39
N ASP A 57 -16.33 23.10 -16.13
CA ASP A 57 -16.46 23.12 -17.59
C ASP A 57 -15.55 22.11 -18.27
N LEU A 58 -16.12 20.97 -18.64
CA LEU A 58 -15.38 19.87 -19.27
C LEU A 58 -15.17 20.07 -20.79
N THR A 59 -15.61 21.21 -21.36
CA THR A 59 -15.29 21.62 -22.73
C THR A 59 -13.96 22.36 -22.80
N ASP A 60 -13.48 22.88 -21.65
CA ASP A 60 -12.18 23.54 -21.54
C ASP A 60 -11.02 22.58 -21.84
N ASP A 61 -10.03 23.06 -22.60
CA ASP A 61 -8.89 22.26 -23.05
C ASP A 61 -8.07 21.65 -21.89
N SER A 62 -8.02 22.29 -20.74
CA SER A 62 -7.30 21.81 -19.56
C SER A 62 -8.01 20.63 -18.87
N LEU A 63 -9.35 20.60 -18.92
CA LEU A 63 -10.19 19.65 -18.19
C LEU A 63 -10.77 18.51 -19.03
N ARG A 64 -11.02 18.71 -20.33
CA ARG A 64 -11.68 17.72 -21.19
C ARG A 64 -11.04 16.34 -21.18
N GLY A 65 -9.73 16.26 -20.94
CA GLY A 65 -8.99 15.00 -20.85
C GLY A 65 -8.88 14.43 -19.44
N THR A 66 -9.30 15.16 -18.40
CA THR A 66 -9.14 14.77 -16.99
C THR A 66 -9.86 13.49 -16.64
N PRO A 67 -11.12 13.25 -17.04
CA PRO A 67 -11.80 12.00 -16.71
C PRO A 67 -11.03 10.75 -17.16
N ARG A 68 -10.50 10.78 -18.38
CA ARG A 68 -9.71 9.67 -18.93
C ARG A 68 -8.36 9.51 -18.22
N ARG A 69 -7.68 10.61 -17.88
CA ARG A 69 -6.40 10.56 -17.15
C ARG A 69 -6.59 9.95 -15.77
N VAL A 70 -7.60 10.37 -15.03
CA VAL A 70 -7.93 9.82 -13.71
C VAL A 70 -8.29 8.35 -13.79
N ALA A 71 -9.12 7.94 -14.75
CA ALA A 71 -9.48 6.54 -14.93
C ALA A 71 -8.28 5.64 -15.21
N LYS A 72 -7.37 6.07 -16.10
CA LYS A 72 -6.13 5.34 -16.37
C LYS A 72 -5.21 5.27 -15.17
N MET A 73 -5.05 6.37 -14.45
CA MET A 73 -4.25 6.43 -13.23
C MET A 73 -4.79 5.44 -12.19
N PHE A 74 -6.11 5.38 -11.97
CA PHE A 74 -6.72 4.45 -11.02
C PHE A 74 -6.43 2.99 -11.38
N VAL A 75 -6.65 2.60 -12.64
CA VAL A 75 -6.53 1.19 -13.04
C VAL A 75 -5.08 0.76 -13.22
N ASN A 76 -4.24 1.60 -13.84
CA ASN A 76 -2.91 1.19 -14.28
C ASN A 76 -1.78 1.56 -13.32
N GLU A 77 -2.05 2.45 -12.33
CA GLU A 77 -1.04 2.99 -11.45
C GLU A 77 -1.43 2.77 -9.98
N ILE A 78 -2.19 3.69 -9.38
CA ILE A 78 -2.41 3.71 -7.92
C ILE A 78 -3.19 2.53 -7.36
N PHE A 79 -3.96 1.81 -8.18
CA PHE A 79 -4.69 0.59 -7.81
C PHE A 79 -4.29 -0.64 -8.63
N SER A 80 -3.15 -0.57 -9.32
CA SER A 80 -2.66 -1.67 -10.15
C SER A 80 -2.37 -2.93 -9.33
N GLY A 81 -1.96 -2.79 -8.08
CA GLY A 81 -1.66 -3.86 -7.15
C GLY A 81 -2.88 -4.66 -6.66
N ILE A 82 -4.11 -4.20 -6.97
CA ILE A 82 -5.33 -5.00 -6.74
C ILE A 82 -5.32 -6.25 -7.62
N ASN A 83 -4.84 -6.14 -8.87
CA ASN A 83 -4.85 -7.24 -9.82
C ASN A 83 -3.73 -8.23 -9.52
N PRO A 84 -4.04 -9.52 -9.20
CA PRO A 84 -3.02 -10.52 -8.89
C PRO A 84 -2.05 -10.79 -10.05
N LYS A 85 -2.43 -10.51 -11.29
CA LYS A 85 -1.55 -10.64 -12.47
C LYS A 85 -0.37 -9.66 -12.43
N ASN A 86 -0.51 -8.55 -11.70
CA ASN A 86 0.54 -7.54 -11.54
C ASN A 86 1.49 -7.86 -10.38
N ARG A 87 1.24 -8.95 -9.63
CA ARG A 87 2.18 -9.37 -8.58
C ARG A 87 3.54 -9.66 -9.21
N PRO A 88 4.62 -9.05 -8.69
CA PRO A 88 5.96 -9.27 -9.23
C PRO A 88 6.37 -10.74 -9.07
N GLU A 89 7.00 -11.27 -10.10
CA GLU A 89 7.64 -12.58 -10.02
C GLU A 89 8.81 -12.52 -9.04
N MET A 90 8.80 -13.41 -8.05
CA MET A 90 9.78 -13.47 -6.98
C MET A 90 10.70 -14.66 -7.18
N SER A 91 11.88 -14.40 -7.74
CA SER A 91 12.95 -15.39 -7.82
C SER A 91 13.82 -15.34 -6.56
N THR A 92 14.05 -16.49 -5.94
CA THR A 92 14.99 -16.66 -4.86
C THR A 92 16.25 -17.39 -5.35
N PHE A 93 17.35 -17.20 -4.64
CA PHE A 93 18.64 -17.80 -4.92
C PHE A 93 19.14 -18.50 -3.65
N GLU A 94 19.93 -19.56 -3.82
CA GLU A 94 20.62 -20.19 -2.71
C GLU A 94 21.60 -19.21 -2.06
N ASN A 95 21.59 -19.15 -0.74
CA ASN A 95 22.54 -18.35 0.06
C ASN A 95 23.91 -19.04 0.13
N LYS A 96 24.64 -19.02 -0.98
CA LYS A 96 25.96 -19.68 -1.12
C LYS A 96 27.02 -19.16 -0.17
N TYR A 97 26.88 -17.90 0.27
CA TYR A 97 27.80 -17.27 1.23
C TYR A 97 27.51 -17.64 2.69
N ASN A 98 26.41 -18.39 2.94
CA ASN A 98 25.92 -18.67 4.29
C ASN A 98 25.80 -17.42 5.16
N TYR A 99 25.40 -16.29 4.53
CA TYR A 99 25.15 -15.04 5.27
C TYR A 99 23.97 -15.25 6.20
N GLY A 100 24.24 -15.35 7.50
CA GLY A 100 23.25 -15.64 8.54
C GLY A 100 22.80 -14.44 9.35
N GLU A 101 23.32 -13.24 9.02
CA GLU A 101 22.96 -12.00 9.69
C GLU A 101 21.70 -11.39 9.07
N MET A 102 21.20 -10.32 9.70
CA MET A 102 20.08 -9.55 9.22
C MET A 102 20.46 -8.78 7.95
N LEU A 103 19.64 -8.92 6.91
CA LEU A 103 19.68 -8.02 5.75
C LEU A 103 18.57 -6.99 5.89
N VAL A 104 18.87 -5.72 5.70
CA VAL A 104 17.91 -4.61 5.78
C VAL A 104 17.92 -3.83 4.49
N GLU A 105 16.76 -3.73 3.86
CA GLU A 105 16.46 -2.78 2.78
C GLU A 105 15.67 -1.63 3.38
N LYS A 106 16.27 -0.45 3.49
CA LYS A 106 15.67 0.70 4.15
C LYS A 106 15.39 1.85 3.19
N ASN A 107 14.56 2.79 3.63
CA ASN A 107 14.17 3.99 2.87
C ASN A 107 13.49 3.66 1.53
N ILE A 108 12.76 2.56 1.47
CA ILE A 108 11.97 2.20 0.30
C ILE A 108 10.84 3.22 0.18
N THR A 109 10.83 4.00 -0.89
CA THR A 109 9.77 4.98 -1.14
C THR A 109 8.41 4.31 -1.21
N LEU A 110 7.46 4.80 -0.44
CA LEU A 110 6.10 4.31 -0.34
C LEU A 110 5.11 5.35 -0.82
N TYR A 111 4.34 5.00 -1.83
CA TYR A 111 3.14 5.70 -2.25
C TYR A 111 1.96 4.73 -2.20
N SER A 112 0.99 5.03 -1.36
CA SER A 112 -0.24 4.25 -1.23
C SER A 112 -1.46 5.17 -1.20
N THR A 113 -2.64 4.61 -1.03
CA THR A 113 -3.90 5.35 -1.02
C THR A 113 -4.75 4.90 0.16
N CYS A 114 -5.14 5.85 1.00
CA CYS A 114 -6.05 5.58 2.11
C CYS A 114 -7.40 5.07 1.58
N GLU A 115 -7.86 3.91 2.04
CA GLU A 115 -9.12 3.32 1.55
C GLU A 115 -10.37 4.12 1.94
N HIS A 116 -10.30 4.93 3.00
CA HIS A 116 -11.43 5.68 3.51
C HIS A 116 -11.75 6.93 2.68
N HIS A 117 -10.73 7.64 2.19
CA HIS A 117 -10.89 8.92 1.50
C HIS A 117 -10.26 8.96 0.10
N LEU A 118 -9.61 7.88 -0.33
CA LEU A 118 -8.84 7.77 -1.57
C LEU A 118 -7.77 8.88 -1.71
N LEU A 119 -7.26 9.37 -0.58
CA LEU A 119 -6.15 10.33 -0.54
C LEU A 119 -4.82 9.62 -0.31
N PRO A 120 -3.70 10.19 -0.79
CA PRO A 120 -2.40 9.54 -0.71
C PRO A 120 -1.92 9.28 0.72
N ILE A 121 -1.21 8.19 0.87
CA ILE A 121 -0.32 7.86 1.97
C ILE A 121 1.09 7.91 1.40
N VAL A 122 1.97 8.73 1.97
CA VAL A 122 3.32 8.96 1.43
C VAL A 122 4.34 8.80 2.54
N GLY A 123 5.33 7.93 2.32
CA GLY A 123 6.32 7.66 3.35
C GLY A 123 7.43 6.74 2.91
N LEU A 124 8.02 6.08 3.89
CA LEU A 124 9.12 5.14 3.73
C LEU A 124 8.79 3.80 4.38
N ALA A 125 9.14 2.73 3.68
CA ALA A 125 9.11 1.39 4.23
C ALA A 125 10.53 0.87 4.45
N HIS A 126 10.70 0.09 5.50
CA HIS A 126 11.95 -0.57 5.86
C HIS A 126 11.64 -2.05 6.06
N VAL A 127 12.35 -2.91 5.35
CA VAL A 127 12.13 -4.35 5.37
C VAL A 127 13.41 -5.05 5.79
N ALA A 128 13.30 -6.00 6.70
CA ALA A 128 14.42 -6.84 7.11
C ALA A 128 14.06 -8.32 7.02
N TYR A 129 15.05 -9.15 6.73
CA TYR A 129 14.91 -10.59 6.86
C TYR A 129 16.24 -11.26 7.30
N ILE A 130 16.12 -12.46 7.87
CA ILE A 130 17.25 -13.36 8.13
C ILE A 130 17.04 -14.60 7.28
N SER A 131 18.03 -14.90 6.44
CA SER A 131 17.95 -16.01 5.49
C SER A 131 17.86 -17.38 6.19
N ASN A 132 17.00 -18.24 5.66
CA ASN A 132 16.95 -19.68 5.99
C ASN A 132 17.39 -20.50 4.77
N GLY A 133 18.58 -20.19 4.23
CA GLY A 133 19.14 -20.86 3.07
C GLY A 133 18.80 -20.22 1.71
N ASN A 134 17.80 -19.35 1.66
CA ASN A 134 17.44 -18.61 0.45
C ASN A 134 17.55 -17.10 0.64
N VAL A 135 17.92 -16.39 -0.43
CA VAL A 135 17.97 -14.94 -0.49
C VAL A 135 17.15 -14.44 -1.69
N VAL A 136 16.71 -13.21 -1.63
CA VAL A 136 15.95 -12.55 -2.70
C VAL A 136 16.71 -11.31 -3.18
N GLY A 137 16.58 -10.99 -4.46
CA GLY A 137 17.17 -9.77 -5.01
C GLY A 137 16.54 -8.51 -4.37
N LEU A 138 17.36 -7.53 -3.97
CA LEU A 138 16.90 -6.30 -3.29
C LEU A 138 15.76 -5.60 -4.03
N SER A 139 15.88 -5.46 -5.35
CA SER A 139 14.83 -4.86 -6.18
C SER A 139 13.48 -5.60 -6.13
N LYS A 140 13.47 -6.88 -5.74
CA LYS A 140 12.24 -7.66 -5.59
C LYS A 140 11.50 -7.28 -4.30
N ILE A 141 12.24 -6.94 -3.23
CA ILE A 141 11.67 -6.41 -1.99
C ILE A 141 10.92 -5.10 -2.30
N ASN A 142 11.58 -4.17 -3.00
CA ASN A 142 10.97 -2.89 -3.38
C ASN A 142 9.71 -3.07 -4.23
N ARG A 143 9.72 -4.05 -5.15
CA ARG A 143 8.54 -4.36 -5.99
C ARG A 143 7.38 -4.97 -5.20
N ILE A 144 7.64 -5.78 -4.17
CA ILE A 144 6.59 -6.30 -3.28
C ILE A 144 5.99 -5.18 -2.46
N VAL A 145 6.82 -4.29 -1.88
CA VAL A 145 6.33 -3.10 -1.17
C VAL A 145 5.43 -2.28 -2.08
N LYS A 146 5.88 -1.96 -3.29
CA LYS A 146 5.11 -1.22 -4.29
C LYS A 146 3.79 -1.94 -4.63
N TYR A 147 3.82 -3.24 -4.92
CA TYR A 147 2.63 -4.01 -5.29
C TYR A 147 1.53 -3.98 -4.24
N TYR A 148 1.90 -4.08 -2.95
CA TYR A 148 0.93 -3.97 -1.86
C TYR A 148 0.52 -2.53 -1.57
N ALA A 149 1.39 -1.57 -1.82
CA ALA A 149 1.07 -0.14 -1.67
C ALA A 149 0.10 0.37 -2.75
N GLU A 150 0.16 -0.14 -3.98
CA GLU A 150 -0.73 0.24 -5.09
C GLU A 150 -2.13 -0.39 -4.96
N ARG A 151 -2.76 -0.17 -3.79
CA ARG A 151 -4.12 -0.62 -3.44
C ARG A 151 -4.78 0.43 -2.56
N PRO A 152 -6.13 0.42 -2.42
CA PRO A 152 -6.76 1.07 -1.27
C PRO A 152 -6.31 0.35 0.01
N GLN A 153 -5.72 1.09 0.96
CA GLN A 153 -5.07 0.49 2.13
C GLN A 153 -5.40 1.19 3.46
N VAL A 154 -5.30 0.42 4.52
CA VAL A 154 -4.90 0.91 5.84
C VAL A 154 -3.45 0.47 6.09
N GLN A 155 -2.68 1.29 6.78
CA GLN A 155 -1.23 1.10 6.89
C GLN A 155 -0.86 -0.18 7.65
N GLU A 156 -1.66 -0.59 8.62
CA GLU A 156 -1.50 -1.81 9.40
C GLU A 156 -1.59 -3.05 8.50
N ARG A 157 -2.63 -3.13 7.66
CA ARG A 157 -2.81 -4.23 6.71
C ARG A 157 -1.69 -4.27 5.68
N LEU A 158 -1.27 -3.12 5.15
CA LEU A 158 -0.16 -3.01 4.22
C LEU A 158 1.12 -3.62 4.81
N THR A 159 1.45 -3.25 6.06
CA THR A 159 2.62 -3.75 6.78
C THR A 159 2.58 -5.27 6.94
N ILE A 160 1.43 -5.82 7.33
CA ILE A 160 1.21 -7.26 7.52
C ILE A 160 1.33 -8.01 6.19
N GLN A 161 0.72 -7.49 5.12
CA GLN A 161 0.74 -8.14 3.80
C GLN A 161 2.16 -8.26 3.24
N ILE A 162 2.98 -7.21 3.38
CA ILE A 162 4.39 -7.23 2.96
C ILE A 162 5.16 -8.32 3.70
N VAL A 163 5.05 -8.39 5.02
CA VAL A 163 5.77 -9.39 5.83
C VAL A 163 5.34 -10.80 5.44
N ARG A 164 4.03 -11.07 5.37
CA ARG A 164 3.50 -12.41 5.06
C ARG A 164 3.90 -12.91 3.67
N ASP A 165 3.93 -12.02 2.69
CA ASP A 165 4.34 -12.42 1.34
C ASP A 165 5.83 -12.74 1.30
N LEU A 166 6.66 -11.93 1.91
CA LEU A 166 8.10 -12.17 1.98
C LEU A 166 8.45 -13.42 2.80
N GLN A 167 7.72 -13.72 3.88
CA GLN A 167 7.87 -14.97 4.63
C GLN A 167 7.62 -16.19 3.74
N LYS A 168 6.56 -16.17 2.92
CA LYS A 168 6.26 -17.25 1.97
C LYS A 168 7.34 -17.39 0.91
N VAL A 169 7.79 -16.27 0.33
CA VAL A 169 8.81 -16.25 -0.74
C VAL A 169 10.17 -16.76 -0.25
N LEU A 170 10.59 -16.32 0.93
CA LEU A 170 11.89 -16.66 1.53
C LEU A 170 11.87 -17.99 2.30
N ASN A 171 10.69 -18.57 2.49
CA ASN A 171 10.48 -19.75 3.33
C ASN A 171 11.10 -19.60 4.73
N THR A 172 10.85 -18.45 5.37
CA THR A 172 11.33 -18.14 6.73
C THR A 172 10.30 -17.27 7.45
N ASP A 173 10.14 -17.49 8.75
CA ASP A 173 9.34 -16.61 9.61
C ASP A 173 10.10 -15.31 9.97
N ASP A 174 11.42 -15.29 9.76
CA ASP A 174 12.32 -14.22 10.19
C ASP A 174 12.27 -13.04 9.21
N VAL A 175 11.14 -12.35 9.15
CA VAL A 175 10.89 -11.15 8.33
C VAL A 175 10.27 -10.07 9.20
N ALA A 176 10.67 -8.81 8.98
CA ALA A 176 10.09 -7.65 9.63
C ALA A 176 9.87 -6.49 8.64
N CYS A 177 8.89 -5.67 8.93
CA CYS A 177 8.63 -4.42 8.19
C CYS A 177 8.27 -3.32 9.17
N VAL A 178 8.78 -2.10 8.89
CA VAL A 178 8.37 -0.86 9.54
C VAL A 178 8.02 0.13 8.44
N ILE A 179 6.89 0.81 8.59
CA ILE A 179 6.45 1.88 7.68
C ILE A 179 6.24 3.14 8.50
N ASP A 180 6.86 4.24 8.08
CA ASP A 180 6.60 5.60 8.58
C ASP A 180 6.03 6.43 7.43
N ALA A 181 4.79 6.88 7.55
CA ALA A 181 4.10 7.58 6.46
C ALA A 181 3.16 8.68 6.95
N LYS A 182 3.01 9.70 6.11
CA LYS A 182 2.01 10.75 6.24
C LYS A 182 0.74 10.36 5.51
N HIS A 183 -0.39 10.55 6.19
CA HIS A 183 -1.72 10.32 5.65
C HIS A 183 -2.34 11.65 5.21
N LEU A 184 -2.42 11.92 3.92
CA LEU A 184 -2.97 13.19 3.45
C LEU A 184 -4.47 13.37 3.78
N CYS A 185 -5.18 12.30 4.09
CA CYS A 185 -6.54 12.38 4.63
C CYS A 185 -6.60 13.05 6.03
N VAL A 186 -5.50 13.07 6.77
CA VAL A 186 -5.33 13.79 8.06
C VAL A 186 -4.59 15.11 7.84
N ASN A 187 -3.51 15.08 7.03
CA ASN A 187 -2.63 16.24 6.91
C ASN A 187 -3.20 17.36 6.01
N SER A 188 -3.96 17.04 4.94
CA SER A 188 -4.44 18.01 3.93
C SER A 188 -5.89 18.46 4.11
N ARG A 189 -6.69 17.73 4.89
CA ARG A 189 -8.11 18.01 5.17
C ARG A 189 -8.45 17.64 6.63
N GLY A 190 -9.67 17.88 7.07
CA GLY A 190 -10.12 17.57 8.43
C GLY A 190 -9.27 18.32 9.47
N ILE A 191 -8.49 17.58 10.26
CA ILE A 191 -7.64 18.12 11.33
C ILE A 191 -6.49 19.00 10.78
N LYS A 192 -5.99 18.71 9.56
CA LYS A 192 -4.91 19.46 8.89
C LYS A 192 -3.60 19.50 9.69
N ASP A 193 -3.29 18.43 10.44
CA ASP A 193 -2.00 18.32 11.12
C ASP A 193 -0.90 17.87 10.16
N ILE A 194 -0.15 18.83 9.64
CA ILE A 194 0.91 18.62 8.63
C ILE A 194 2.16 17.94 9.18
N ASN A 195 2.33 17.91 10.50
CA ASN A 195 3.53 17.37 11.15
C ASN A 195 3.36 15.91 11.58
N SER A 196 2.14 15.43 11.74
CA SER A 196 1.89 14.06 12.15
C SER A 196 2.30 13.05 11.07
N SER A 197 2.87 11.94 11.51
CA SER A 197 3.06 10.71 10.73
C SER A 197 2.57 9.51 11.53
N THR A 198 2.29 8.42 10.83
CA THR A 198 1.90 7.15 11.44
C THR A 198 3.01 6.14 11.24
N VAL A 199 3.41 5.48 12.32
CA VAL A 199 4.40 4.39 12.24
C VAL A 199 3.69 3.08 12.56
N THR A 200 3.79 2.12 11.62
CA THR A 200 3.32 0.74 11.81
C THR A 200 4.47 -0.24 11.69
N SER A 201 4.37 -1.36 12.38
CA SER A 201 5.42 -2.39 12.36
C SER A 201 4.83 -3.79 12.48
N GLU A 202 5.43 -4.74 11.76
CA GLU A 202 5.17 -6.16 11.89
C GLU A 202 6.51 -6.91 12.05
N PHE A 203 6.58 -7.78 13.05
CA PHE A 203 7.78 -8.53 13.40
C PHE A 203 7.49 -10.03 13.40
N GLY A 204 8.10 -10.78 12.49
CA GLY A 204 8.01 -12.24 12.41
C GLY A 204 9.20 -12.94 13.06
N GLY A 205 9.04 -14.21 13.39
CA GLY A 205 10.12 -15.11 13.83
C GLY A 205 11.06 -14.53 14.89
N LYS A 206 12.35 -14.48 14.57
CA LYS A 206 13.40 -13.94 15.47
C LYS A 206 13.21 -12.46 15.78
N PHE A 207 12.60 -11.67 14.88
CA PHE A 207 12.35 -10.25 15.11
C PHE A 207 11.37 -9.98 16.26
N LYS A 208 10.61 -10.98 16.74
CA LYS A 208 9.82 -10.89 17.97
C LYS A 208 10.68 -10.78 19.23
N LYS A 209 11.96 -11.19 19.16
CA LYS A 209 12.91 -11.07 20.26
C LYS A 209 13.50 -9.68 20.29
N GLU A 210 13.56 -9.07 21.48
CA GLU A 210 13.99 -7.68 21.71
C GLU A 210 15.36 -7.35 21.09
N LYS A 211 16.32 -8.29 21.13
CA LYS A 211 17.65 -8.11 20.52
C LYS A 211 17.55 -7.76 19.03
N PHE A 212 16.87 -8.61 18.25
CA PHE A 212 16.76 -8.44 16.79
C PHE A 212 15.88 -7.26 16.42
N LYS A 213 14.84 -7.01 17.21
CA LYS A 213 13.99 -5.83 17.05
C LYS A 213 14.77 -4.54 17.20
N ARG A 214 15.58 -4.40 18.26
CA ARG A 214 16.44 -3.22 18.46
C ARG A 214 17.46 -3.07 17.35
N GLU A 215 18.15 -4.14 17.01
CA GLU A 215 19.15 -4.13 15.94
C GLU A 215 18.56 -3.64 14.62
N PHE A 216 17.36 -4.12 14.23
CA PHE A 216 16.66 -3.63 13.04
C PHE A 216 16.31 -2.14 13.15
N LEU A 217 15.76 -1.70 14.27
CA LEU A 217 15.43 -0.28 14.47
C LEU A 217 16.68 0.61 14.48
N ASP A 218 17.82 0.12 14.93
CA ASP A 218 19.08 0.86 14.89
C ASP A 218 19.63 0.92 13.46
N TYR A 219 19.52 -0.14 12.64
CA TYR A 219 19.89 -0.09 11.23
C TYR A 219 19.03 0.90 10.43
N ILE A 220 17.76 1.05 10.74
CA ILE A 220 16.89 2.07 10.11
C ILE A 220 17.44 3.48 10.34
N LYS A 221 17.99 3.76 11.53
CA LYS A 221 18.52 5.07 11.91
C LYS A 221 19.90 5.41 11.31
N LEU A 222 20.63 4.40 10.79
CA LEU A 222 21.92 4.67 10.17
C LEU A 222 21.73 5.63 8.98
N GLU A 223 22.43 6.73 8.99
CA GLU A 223 22.44 7.66 7.87
C GLU A 223 23.31 7.10 6.74
N SER A 224 22.83 7.20 5.51
CA SER A 224 23.63 6.92 4.31
C SER A 224 24.06 8.27 3.78
N GLU A 225 25.32 8.63 4.02
CA GLU A 225 25.95 9.77 3.36
C GLU A 225 26.17 9.40 1.88
N LEU A 226 25.26 9.83 1.00
CA LEU A 226 25.38 9.74 -0.44
C LEU A 226 25.31 11.14 -1.05
#